data_f763772bfe3a9dd5f78ed61501556e12
#
_entry.id   f763772bfe3a9dd5f78ed61501556e12
#
_cell.length_a   1.000
_cell.length_b   1.000
_cell.length_c   1.000
_cell.angle_alpha   90.00
_cell.angle_beta   90.00
_cell.angle_gamma   90.00
#
_symmetry.space_group_name_H-M   'P 1'
#
loop_
_entity.id
_entity.type
_entity.pdbx_description
1 polymer ?
#
loop_
_entity_poly.entity_id
_entity_poly.type
_entity_poly.pdbx_seq_one_letter_code
_entity_poly.pdbx_strand_id
1 'polypeptide(L)'
;VPILKAIPFGLQHILAMFIAGIATSIQLYPIWKIGSRLPIVMGVCFTFVAILTYVGATYGYASAMGAVLIGGLIEGCLGLLARYWKKIITPIVAAAVVTSIGFSLFSVGTRSFGGGYSESFGSAKNLLLGIITLAACLLFNIFAKSYWKQLSVLFGLIVGYILAIFMGKVDLSVIFNGGLIALPHLFPFKIKFDLGAIIAVVVIFLVSAAETIGDTQPL
;
A
#
# COMPACT_ATOMS: atom_id res chain seq x y z
N VAL A 1 19.01 6.74 -2.04
CA VAL A 1 19.39 6.29 -0.70
C VAL A 1 20.10 4.95 -0.88
N PRO A 2 21.41 4.82 -0.51
CA PRO A 2 22.23 3.64 -0.82
C PRO A 2 21.71 2.34 -0.19
N ILE A 3 20.90 2.42 0.84
CA ILE A 3 20.39 1.27 1.60
C ILE A 3 19.24 0.55 0.86
N LEU A 4 18.45 1.25 0.04
CA LEU A 4 17.41 0.62 -0.78
C LEU A 4 17.99 -0.26 -1.90
N LYS A 5 19.25 -0.03 -2.28
CA LYS A 5 19.97 -0.87 -3.26
C LYS A 5 20.50 -2.18 -2.65
N ALA A 6 20.55 -2.29 -1.32
CA ALA A 6 21.12 -3.46 -0.64
C ALA A 6 20.14 -4.63 -0.47
N ILE A 7 18.84 -4.39 -0.61
CA ILE A 7 17.84 -5.45 -0.58
C ILE A 7 17.26 -5.61 -1.98
N PRO A 8 17.28 -6.83 -2.54
CA PRO A 8 16.63 -7.07 -3.82
C PRO A 8 15.18 -6.59 -3.74
N PHE A 9 14.78 -5.74 -4.67
CA PHE A 9 13.44 -5.12 -4.73
C PHE A 9 12.32 -6.17 -4.61
N GLY A 10 12.52 -7.36 -5.16
CA GLY A 10 11.59 -8.49 -5.05
C GLY A 10 11.40 -9.01 -3.63
N LEU A 11 12.43 -9.04 -2.81
CA LEU A 11 12.34 -9.59 -1.45
C LEU A 11 11.46 -8.75 -0.53
N GLN A 12 11.47 -7.43 -0.70
CA GLN A 12 10.61 -6.51 0.07
C GLN A 12 9.13 -6.75 -0.23
N HIS A 13 8.79 -6.97 -1.49
CA HIS A 13 7.41 -7.24 -1.91
C HIS A 13 6.92 -8.60 -1.40
N ILE A 14 7.77 -9.63 -1.44
CA ILE A 14 7.42 -10.97 -0.93
C ILE A 14 7.15 -10.90 0.57
N LEU A 15 7.97 -10.18 1.34
CA LEU A 15 7.75 -9.96 2.77
C LEU A 15 6.43 -9.24 3.05
N ALA A 16 6.14 -8.17 2.33
CA ALA A 16 4.90 -7.41 2.48
C ALA A 16 3.67 -8.28 2.17
N MET A 17 3.72 -9.06 1.11
CA MET A 17 2.63 -9.98 0.73
C MET A 17 2.45 -11.11 1.75
N PHE A 18 3.53 -11.67 2.28
CA PHE A 18 3.48 -12.72 3.30
C PHE A 18 2.83 -12.22 4.59
N ILE A 19 3.24 -11.04 5.07
CA ILE A 19 2.67 -10.42 6.27
C ILE A 19 1.20 -10.03 6.03
N ALA A 20 0.88 -9.50 4.85
CA ALA A 20 -0.49 -9.19 4.46
C ALA A 20 -1.39 -10.44 4.47
N GLY A 21 -0.88 -11.59 4.00
CA GLY A 21 -1.57 -12.87 4.06
C GLY A 21 -1.86 -13.33 5.50
N ILE A 22 -0.87 -13.23 6.39
CA ILE A 22 -1.05 -13.56 7.82
C ILE A 22 -2.07 -12.62 8.46
N ALA A 23 -1.95 -11.31 8.26
CA ALA A 23 -2.86 -10.32 8.81
C ALA A 23 -4.30 -10.53 8.31
N THR A 24 -4.49 -10.83 7.03
CA THR A 24 -5.78 -11.18 6.43
C THR A 24 -6.36 -12.46 7.05
N SER A 25 -5.51 -13.47 7.30
CA SER A 25 -5.95 -14.71 7.94
C SER A 25 -6.42 -14.48 9.36
N ILE A 26 -5.72 -13.64 10.14
CA ILE A 26 -6.14 -13.24 11.50
C ILE A 26 -7.44 -12.43 11.45
N GLN A 27 -7.62 -11.60 10.43
CA GLN A 27 -8.83 -10.82 10.22
C GLN A 27 -10.07 -11.71 9.96
N LEU A 28 -9.90 -12.76 9.15
CA LEU A 28 -10.94 -13.72 8.81
C LEU A 28 -11.23 -14.71 9.95
N TYR A 29 -10.17 -15.21 10.58
CA TYR A 29 -10.22 -16.16 11.70
C TYR A 29 -9.69 -15.50 12.97
N PRO A 30 -10.54 -14.81 13.72
CA PRO A 30 -10.09 -14.01 14.84
C PRO A 30 -9.35 -14.86 15.89
N ILE A 31 -8.20 -14.34 16.29
CA ILE A 31 -7.48 -14.88 17.45
C ILE A 31 -7.86 -14.03 18.66
N TRP A 32 -8.59 -14.62 19.58
CA TRP A 32 -9.12 -13.99 20.80
C TRP A 32 -10.01 -12.76 20.49
N LYS A 33 -9.51 -11.53 20.67
CA LYS A 33 -10.25 -10.27 20.41
C LYS A 33 -9.72 -9.51 19.16
N ILE A 34 -8.80 -10.11 18.43
CA ILE A 34 -8.17 -9.51 17.23
C ILE A 34 -8.79 -10.16 16.00
N GLY A 35 -9.32 -9.34 15.11
CA GLY A 35 -10.04 -9.76 13.90
C GLY A 35 -11.54 -9.49 13.97
N SER A 36 -12.11 -9.08 12.85
CA SER A 36 -13.53 -8.69 12.77
C SER A 36 -14.44 -9.72 12.08
N ARG A 37 -13.89 -10.81 11.56
CA ARG A 37 -14.58 -11.81 10.71
C ARG A 37 -15.12 -11.24 9.40
N LEU A 38 -14.66 -10.05 9.02
CA LEU A 38 -15.01 -9.45 7.73
C LEU A 38 -14.04 -9.90 6.66
N PRO A 39 -14.48 -10.18 5.43
CA PRO A 39 -13.63 -10.56 4.32
C PRO A 39 -12.89 -9.34 3.75
N ILE A 40 -12.10 -8.68 4.59
CA ILE A 40 -11.28 -7.52 4.24
C ILE A 40 -9.84 -7.97 4.12
N VAL A 41 -9.23 -7.70 2.96
CA VAL A 41 -7.81 -7.99 2.73
C VAL A 41 -6.98 -6.92 3.41
N MET A 42 -6.13 -7.34 4.35
CA MET A 42 -5.16 -6.45 5.00
C MET A 42 -3.92 -6.35 4.13
N GLY A 43 -3.50 -5.15 3.82
CA GLY A 43 -2.36 -4.91 2.94
C GLY A 43 -1.60 -3.64 3.29
N VAL A 44 -0.58 -3.33 2.48
CA VAL A 44 0.18 -2.10 2.62
C VAL A 44 -0.66 -0.93 2.13
N CYS A 45 -0.88 0.07 2.99
CA CYS A 45 -1.62 1.27 2.64
C CYS A 45 -0.71 2.34 2.03
N PHE A 46 -1.15 2.94 0.93
CA PHE A 46 -0.43 4.04 0.25
C PHE A 46 -0.39 5.32 1.09
N THR A 47 -1.28 5.48 2.04
CA THR A 47 -1.32 6.61 2.98
C THR A 47 0.02 6.81 3.70
N PHE A 48 0.73 5.72 3.98
CA PHE A 48 2.03 5.75 4.65
C PHE A 48 3.20 6.16 3.72
N VAL A 49 3.05 6.08 2.41
CA VAL A 49 4.17 6.28 1.45
C VAL A 49 4.81 7.66 1.61
N ALA A 50 4.01 8.71 1.68
CA ALA A 50 4.52 10.07 1.76
C ALA A 50 5.31 10.30 3.06
N ILE A 51 4.73 9.93 4.20
CA ILE A 51 5.35 10.16 5.50
C ILE A 51 6.57 9.27 5.73
N LEU A 52 6.52 8.00 5.34
CA LEU A 52 7.65 7.09 5.46
C LEU A 52 8.81 7.48 4.54
N THR A 53 8.52 8.03 3.35
CA THR A 53 9.54 8.57 2.47
C THR A 53 10.21 9.79 3.11
N TYR A 54 9.45 10.69 3.69
CA TYR A 54 9.96 11.86 4.41
C TYR A 54 10.80 11.45 5.62
N VAL A 55 10.26 10.61 6.49
CA VAL A 55 10.95 10.13 7.70
C VAL A 55 12.22 9.34 7.35
N GLY A 56 12.14 8.48 6.33
CA GLY A 56 13.30 7.73 5.86
C GLY A 56 14.39 8.60 5.27
N ALA A 57 14.03 9.70 4.60
CA ALA A 57 14.99 10.67 4.06
C ALA A 57 15.63 11.55 5.15
N THR A 58 14.85 11.95 6.15
CA THR A 58 15.29 12.92 7.19
C THR A 58 15.99 12.23 8.36
N TYR A 59 15.40 11.15 8.90
CA TYR A 59 15.86 10.45 10.11
C TYR A 59 16.55 9.12 9.82
N GLY A 60 16.49 8.66 8.58
CA GLY A 60 17.03 7.38 8.13
C GLY A 60 16.07 6.22 8.33
N TYR A 61 16.35 5.14 7.58
CA TYR A 61 15.47 3.96 7.52
C TYR A 61 15.31 3.25 8.87
N ALA A 62 16.39 3.19 9.68
CA ALA A 62 16.35 2.56 11.00
C ALA A 62 15.37 3.27 11.97
N SER A 63 15.31 4.60 11.92
CA SER A 63 14.38 5.41 12.71
C SER A 63 12.95 5.28 12.19
N ALA A 64 12.77 5.17 10.87
CA ALA A 64 11.45 4.91 10.28
C ALA A 64 10.89 3.56 10.76
N MET A 65 11.70 2.50 10.82
CA MET A 65 11.26 1.19 11.32
C MET A 65 10.89 1.24 12.80
N GLY A 66 11.69 1.93 13.64
CA GLY A 66 11.35 2.14 15.05
C GLY A 66 10.04 2.91 15.24
N ALA A 67 9.83 3.95 14.44
CA ALA A 67 8.61 4.74 14.47
C ALA A 67 7.37 3.93 14.03
N VAL A 68 7.49 3.08 13.02
CA VAL A 68 6.41 2.18 12.57
C VAL A 68 6.03 1.17 13.66
N LEU A 69 7.00 0.60 14.37
CA LEU A 69 6.72 -0.32 15.48
C LEU A 69 5.90 0.36 16.59
N ILE A 70 6.32 1.55 17.01
CA ILE A 70 5.60 2.31 18.06
C ILE A 70 4.23 2.77 17.54
N GLY A 71 4.15 3.28 16.31
CA GLY A 71 2.90 3.69 15.68
C GLY A 71 1.90 2.54 15.59
N GLY A 72 2.34 1.35 15.17
CA GLY A 72 1.51 0.15 15.11
C GLY A 72 1.01 -0.32 16.48
N LEU A 73 1.83 -0.22 17.54
CA LEU A 73 1.39 -0.50 18.90
C LEU A 73 0.32 0.49 19.36
N ILE A 74 0.49 1.77 19.07
CA ILE A 74 -0.49 2.81 19.41
C ILE A 74 -1.79 2.57 18.63
N GLU A 75 -1.72 2.29 17.32
CA GLU A 75 -2.91 1.97 16.52
C GLU A 75 -3.62 0.73 17.04
N GLY A 76 -2.89 -0.32 17.43
CA GLY A 76 -3.44 -1.50 18.06
C GLY A 76 -4.19 -1.19 19.36
N CYS A 77 -3.62 -0.34 20.22
CA CYS A 77 -4.29 0.15 21.42
C CYS A 77 -5.55 0.96 21.09
N LEU A 78 -5.47 1.82 20.09
CA LEU A 78 -6.64 2.59 19.60
C LEU A 78 -7.72 1.67 19.04
N GLY A 79 -7.35 0.60 18.34
CA GLY A 79 -8.27 -0.41 17.87
C GLY A 79 -9.05 -1.07 19.01
N LEU A 80 -8.39 -1.41 20.13
CA LEU A 80 -9.05 -1.93 21.32
C LEU A 80 -10.01 -0.90 21.96
N LEU A 81 -9.71 0.39 21.84
CA LEU A 81 -10.50 1.50 22.32
C LEU A 81 -11.49 2.05 21.28
N ALA A 82 -11.60 1.43 20.11
CA ALA A 82 -12.44 1.91 19.00
C ALA A 82 -13.90 2.17 19.39
N ARG A 83 -14.43 1.44 20.39
CA ARG A 83 -15.78 1.67 20.94
C ARG A 83 -16.00 3.11 21.39
N TYR A 84 -14.97 3.77 21.92
CA TYR A 84 -15.09 5.12 22.48
C TYR A 84 -14.97 6.20 21.41
N TRP A 85 -13.98 6.08 20.55
CA TRP A 85 -13.66 7.16 19.60
C TRP A 85 -14.34 7.03 18.24
N LYS A 86 -14.87 5.85 17.86
CA LYS A 86 -15.72 5.73 16.66
C LYS A 86 -16.94 6.67 16.67
N LYS A 87 -17.37 7.13 17.85
CA LYS A 87 -18.45 8.11 17.98
C LYS A 87 -18.04 9.51 17.52
N ILE A 88 -16.75 9.80 17.50
CA ILE A 88 -16.18 11.09 17.11
C ILE A 88 -15.99 11.14 15.59
N ILE A 89 -15.72 9.99 14.96
CA ILE A 89 -15.56 9.88 13.53
C ILE A 89 -16.92 9.82 12.86
N THR A 90 -17.40 10.99 12.47
CA THR A 90 -18.62 11.11 11.67
C THR A 90 -18.35 10.72 10.22
N PRO A 91 -19.37 10.31 9.42
CA PRO A 91 -19.19 10.04 7.98
C PRO A 91 -18.56 11.20 7.20
N ILE A 92 -18.81 12.45 7.62
CA ILE A 92 -18.22 13.65 7.02
C ILE A 92 -16.70 13.67 7.25
N VAL A 93 -16.24 13.35 8.47
CA VAL A 93 -14.82 13.30 8.80
C VAL A 93 -14.13 12.19 7.98
N ALA A 94 -14.75 11.01 7.92
CA ALA A 94 -14.24 9.89 7.11
C ALA A 94 -14.14 10.30 5.63
N ALA A 95 -15.17 10.87 5.05
CA ALA A 95 -15.17 11.35 3.67
C ALA A 95 -14.07 12.40 3.41
N ALA A 96 -13.85 13.34 4.32
CA ALA A 96 -12.79 14.35 4.22
C ALA A 96 -11.40 13.70 4.25
N VAL A 97 -11.17 12.70 5.12
CA VAL A 97 -9.91 11.97 5.21
C VAL A 97 -9.64 11.22 3.91
N VAL A 98 -10.59 10.42 3.43
CA VAL A 98 -10.45 9.63 2.18
C VAL A 98 -10.20 10.56 0.98
N THR A 99 -10.91 11.68 0.91
CA THR A 99 -10.70 12.69 -0.15
C THR A 99 -9.29 13.28 -0.10
N SER A 100 -8.81 13.64 1.09
CA SER A 100 -7.45 14.16 1.29
C SER A 100 -6.37 13.15 0.89
N ILE A 101 -6.57 11.88 1.21
CA ILE A 101 -5.70 10.78 0.79
C ILE A 101 -5.69 10.67 -0.75
N GLY A 102 -6.87 10.72 -1.38
CA GLY A 102 -6.98 10.70 -2.84
C GLY A 102 -6.17 11.81 -3.51
N PHE A 103 -6.25 13.03 -3.00
CA PHE A 103 -5.45 14.16 -3.49
C PHE A 103 -3.94 13.95 -3.25
N SER A 104 -3.55 13.42 -2.11
CA SER A 104 -2.14 13.12 -1.81
C SER A 104 -1.56 12.08 -2.76
N LEU A 105 -2.36 11.08 -3.14
CA LEU A 105 -1.97 10.02 -4.07
C LEU A 105 -1.96 10.45 -5.54
N PHE A 106 -2.57 11.59 -5.86
CA PHE A 106 -2.62 12.07 -7.24
C PHE A 106 -1.24 12.28 -7.84
N SER A 107 -0.29 12.81 -7.07
CA SER A 107 1.10 12.99 -7.51
C SER A 107 1.83 11.65 -7.75
N VAL A 108 1.53 10.64 -6.94
CA VAL A 108 2.07 9.28 -7.11
C VAL A 108 1.46 8.63 -8.35
N GLY A 109 0.14 8.79 -8.53
CA GLY A 109 -0.59 8.28 -9.69
C GLY A 109 -0.08 8.89 -11.00
N THR A 110 0.06 10.21 -11.09
CA THR A 110 0.57 10.89 -12.28
C THR A 110 2.00 10.48 -12.62
N ARG A 111 2.85 10.33 -11.60
CA ARG A 111 4.21 9.84 -11.79
C ARG A 111 4.23 8.40 -12.32
N SER A 112 3.44 7.51 -11.74
CA SER A 112 3.33 6.11 -12.18
C SER A 112 2.79 6.02 -13.61
N PHE A 113 1.81 6.85 -13.95
CA PHE A 113 1.22 6.94 -15.28
C PHE A 113 2.23 7.41 -16.34
N GLY A 114 3.14 8.31 -15.97
CA GLY A 114 4.22 8.78 -16.86
C GLY A 114 5.38 7.79 -17.06
N GLY A 115 5.41 6.68 -16.33
CA GLY A 115 6.49 5.68 -16.41
C GLY A 115 7.38 5.59 -15.16
N GLY A 116 6.92 6.11 -14.03
CA GLY A 116 7.58 5.97 -12.73
C GLY A 116 8.90 6.74 -12.63
N TYR A 117 9.95 6.04 -12.25
CA TYR A 117 11.32 6.58 -12.10
C TYR A 117 12.23 6.22 -13.29
N SER A 118 11.66 5.82 -14.43
CA SER A 118 12.43 5.47 -15.60
C SER A 118 12.99 6.72 -16.31
N GLU A 119 14.13 6.59 -17.00
CA GLU A 119 14.71 7.65 -17.82
C GLU A 119 13.77 8.11 -18.94
N SER A 120 12.83 7.24 -19.34
CA SER A 120 11.81 7.54 -20.35
C SER A 120 10.53 8.14 -19.77
N PHE A 121 10.57 8.76 -18.58
CA PHE A 121 9.43 9.41 -17.96
C PHE A 121 8.76 10.41 -18.91
N GLY A 122 7.43 10.37 -19.01
CA GLY A 122 6.65 11.27 -19.87
C GLY A 122 6.69 10.92 -21.36
N SER A 123 7.38 9.85 -21.76
CA SER A 123 7.39 9.43 -23.17
C SER A 123 5.99 9.07 -23.67
N ALA A 124 5.70 9.35 -24.94
CA ALA A 124 4.41 9.02 -25.56
C ALA A 124 4.06 7.53 -25.42
N LYS A 125 5.06 6.65 -25.44
CA LYS A 125 4.87 5.21 -25.23
C LYS A 125 4.37 4.87 -23.81
N ASN A 126 4.91 5.53 -22.78
CA ASN A 126 4.48 5.34 -21.41
C ASN A 126 3.05 5.87 -21.17
N LEU A 127 2.77 7.06 -21.72
CA LEU A 127 1.44 7.65 -21.64
C LEU A 127 0.40 6.79 -22.37
N LEU A 128 0.72 6.28 -23.55
CA LEU A 128 -0.17 5.37 -24.27
C LEU A 128 -0.45 4.10 -23.48
N LEU A 129 0.59 3.49 -22.89
CA LEU A 129 0.46 2.31 -22.04
C LEU A 129 -0.47 2.60 -20.86
N GLY A 130 -0.28 3.74 -20.17
CA GLY A 130 -1.12 4.17 -19.06
C GLY A 130 -2.58 4.39 -19.46
N ILE A 131 -2.82 5.07 -20.60
CA ILE A 131 -4.17 5.34 -21.11
C ILE A 131 -4.89 4.03 -21.46
N ILE A 132 -4.24 3.11 -22.16
CA ILE A 132 -4.87 1.85 -22.56
C ILE A 132 -5.17 0.99 -21.32
N THR A 133 -4.24 0.93 -20.36
CA THR A 133 -4.42 0.19 -19.11
C THR A 133 -5.59 0.76 -18.30
N LEU A 134 -5.67 2.09 -18.16
CA LEU A 134 -6.76 2.76 -17.49
C LEU A 134 -8.09 2.54 -18.20
N ALA A 135 -8.11 2.71 -19.53
CA ALA A 135 -9.31 2.46 -20.33
C ALA A 135 -9.79 1.01 -20.20
N ALA A 136 -8.89 0.02 -20.23
CA ALA A 136 -9.24 -1.38 -20.03
C ALA A 136 -9.85 -1.62 -18.64
N CYS A 137 -9.28 -1.04 -17.59
CA CYS A 137 -9.81 -1.12 -16.23
C CYS A 137 -11.22 -0.50 -16.14
N LEU A 138 -11.41 0.70 -16.68
CA LEU A 138 -12.70 1.41 -16.65
C LEU A 138 -13.76 0.69 -17.48
N LEU A 139 -13.44 0.26 -18.70
CA LEU A 139 -14.36 -0.48 -19.55
C LEU A 139 -14.80 -1.77 -18.88
N PHE A 140 -13.85 -2.52 -18.32
CA PHE A 140 -14.19 -3.75 -17.60
C PHE A 140 -15.06 -3.45 -16.37
N ASN A 141 -14.78 -2.39 -15.62
CA ASN A 141 -15.59 -1.96 -14.48
C ASN A 141 -17.03 -1.60 -14.88
N ILE A 142 -17.22 -0.99 -16.06
CA ILE A 142 -18.56 -0.60 -16.57
C ILE A 142 -19.34 -1.82 -17.06
N PHE A 143 -18.70 -2.72 -17.82
CA PHE A 143 -19.39 -3.85 -18.47
C PHE A 143 -19.50 -5.08 -17.57
N ALA A 144 -18.61 -5.25 -16.59
CA ALA A 144 -18.64 -6.39 -15.68
C ALA A 144 -19.77 -6.26 -14.65
N LYS A 145 -20.38 -7.40 -14.31
CA LYS A 145 -21.47 -7.47 -13.33
C LYS A 145 -21.03 -8.22 -12.08
N SER A 146 -21.59 -7.80 -10.93
CA SER A 146 -21.42 -8.49 -9.64
C SER A 146 -19.94 -8.70 -9.28
N TYR A 147 -19.53 -9.92 -9.02
CA TYR A 147 -18.17 -10.31 -8.59
C TYR A 147 -17.07 -9.86 -9.57
N TRP A 148 -17.31 -9.97 -10.89
CA TRP A 148 -16.35 -9.58 -11.92
C TRP A 148 -16.00 -8.09 -11.89
N LYS A 149 -16.91 -7.25 -11.44
CA LYS A 149 -16.66 -5.81 -11.31
C LYS A 149 -15.53 -5.49 -10.32
N GLN A 150 -15.40 -6.30 -9.27
CA GLN A 150 -14.33 -6.14 -8.27
C GLN A 150 -12.96 -6.53 -8.85
N LEU A 151 -12.92 -7.35 -9.90
CA LEU A 151 -11.69 -7.78 -10.57
C LEU A 151 -11.23 -6.82 -11.68
N SER A 152 -11.89 -5.67 -11.84
CA SER A 152 -11.57 -4.70 -12.90
C SER A 152 -10.12 -4.21 -12.87
N VAL A 153 -9.57 -3.98 -11.68
CA VAL A 153 -8.18 -3.56 -11.51
C VAL A 153 -7.21 -4.67 -11.92
N LEU A 154 -7.52 -5.91 -11.54
CA LEU A 154 -6.72 -7.08 -11.93
C LEU A 154 -6.72 -7.27 -13.45
N PHE A 155 -7.89 -7.11 -14.08
CA PHE A 155 -8.02 -7.18 -15.53
C PHE A 155 -7.21 -6.08 -16.23
N GLY A 156 -7.32 -4.84 -15.75
CA GLY A 156 -6.52 -3.73 -16.24
C GLY A 156 -5.02 -3.99 -16.11
N LEU A 157 -4.58 -4.56 -14.97
CA LEU A 157 -3.18 -4.94 -14.74
C LEU A 157 -2.70 -6.00 -15.74
N ILE A 158 -3.50 -7.04 -16.00
CA ILE A 158 -3.17 -8.09 -16.97
C ILE A 158 -3.01 -7.50 -18.37
N VAL A 159 -3.98 -6.69 -18.82
CA VAL A 159 -3.93 -6.03 -20.13
C VAL A 159 -2.72 -5.13 -20.25
N GLY A 160 -2.46 -4.29 -19.21
CA GLY A 160 -1.30 -3.40 -19.17
C GLY A 160 0.02 -4.16 -19.20
N TYR A 161 0.12 -5.27 -18.47
CA TYR A 161 1.32 -6.10 -18.43
C TYR A 161 1.60 -6.78 -19.79
N ILE A 162 0.57 -7.35 -20.42
CA ILE A 162 0.67 -7.92 -21.76
C ILE A 162 1.14 -6.87 -22.77
N LEU A 163 0.54 -5.68 -22.73
CA LEU A 163 0.93 -4.59 -23.61
C LEU A 163 2.38 -4.13 -23.35
N ALA A 164 2.82 -4.08 -22.11
CA ALA A 164 4.18 -3.74 -21.74
C ALA A 164 5.20 -4.76 -22.26
N ILE A 165 4.84 -6.06 -22.29
CA ILE A 165 5.67 -7.10 -22.91
C ILE A 165 5.81 -6.85 -24.42
N PHE A 166 4.70 -6.59 -25.12
CA PHE A 166 4.76 -6.28 -26.57
C PHE A 166 5.57 -5.02 -26.89
N MET A 167 5.57 -4.05 -25.96
CA MET A 167 6.37 -2.84 -26.10
C MET A 167 7.85 -3.02 -25.70
N GLY A 168 8.27 -4.24 -25.31
CA GLY A 168 9.64 -4.54 -24.91
C GLY A 168 10.10 -3.85 -23.63
N LYS A 169 9.14 -3.48 -22.75
CA LYS A 169 9.44 -2.79 -21.49
C LYS A 169 9.60 -3.73 -20.29
N VAL A 170 9.30 -5.01 -20.47
CA VAL A 170 9.39 -6.02 -19.43
C VAL A 170 10.58 -6.92 -19.70
N ASP A 171 11.49 -6.98 -18.76
CA ASP A 171 12.61 -7.93 -18.79
C ASP A 171 12.15 -9.25 -18.14
N LEU A 172 11.81 -10.23 -18.97
CA LEU A 172 11.38 -11.55 -18.53
C LEU A 172 12.54 -12.39 -17.95
N SER A 173 13.78 -12.01 -18.19
CA SER A 173 14.95 -12.74 -17.66
C SER A 173 14.99 -12.73 -16.13
N VAL A 174 14.46 -11.68 -15.52
CA VAL A 174 14.36 -11.53 -14.05
C VAL A 174 13.50 -12.63 -13.43
N ILE A 175 12.49 -13.10 -14.15
CA ILE A 175 11.59 -14.17 -13.66
C ILE A 175 12.34 -15.50 -13.58
N PHE A 176 13.19 -15.78 -14.57
CA PHE A 176 13.93 -17.06 -14.64
C PHE A 176 15.17 -17.08 -13.74
N ASN A 177 15.72 -15.91 -13.41
CA ASN A 177 16.89 -15.77 -12.53
C ASN A 177 16.51 -15.64 -11.05
N GLY A 178 15.24 -15.43 -10.74
CA GLY A 178 14.71 -15.39 -9.37
C GLY A 178 14.61 -16.81 -8.78
N GLY A 179 15.09 -17.01 -7.55
CA GLY A 179 14.87 -18.26 -6.83
C GLY A 179 13.37 -18.52 -6.61
N LEU A 180 12.94 -19.78 -6.74
CA LEU A 180 11.54 -20.19 -6.54
C LEU A 180 11.04 -19.96 -5.10
N ILE A 181 11.95 -19.93 -4.12
CA ILE A 181 11.64 -19.77 -2.70
C ILE A 181 12.61 -18.78 -2.10
N ALA A 182 12.09 -17.67 -1.57
CA ALA A 182 12.84 -16.72 -0.77
C ALA A 182 12.24 -16.70 0.64
N LEU A 183 13.05 -17.05 1.65
CA LEU A 183 12.63 -16.94 3.04
C LEU A 183 12.74 -15.48 3.51
N PRO A 184 11.73 -14.97 4.21
CA PRO A 184 11.76 -13.64 4.76
C PRO A 184 12.84 -13.50 5.83
N HIS A 185 13.72 -12.51 5.67
CA HIS A 185 14.63 -12.09 6.73
C HIS A 185 13.90 -11.13 7.67
N LEU A 186 13.58 -11.61 8.86
CA LEU A 186 13.01 -10.77 9.91
C LEU A 186 14.08 -9.80 10.41
N PHE A 187 13.76 -8.50 10.41
CA PHE A 187 14.63 -7.42 10.90
C PHE A 187 16.02 -7.32 10.22
N PRO A 188 16.09 -7.10 8.92
CA PRO A 188 17.38 -6.94 8.22
C PRO A 188 18.13 -5.67 8.64
N PHE A 189 17.52 -4.78 9.43
CA PHE A 189 18.07 -3.50 9.86
C PHE A 189 18.04 -3.33 11.36
N LYS A 190 19.03 -2.56 11.87
CA LYS A 190 19.02 -2.09 13.27
C LYS A 190 17.87 -1.11 13.46
N ILE A 191 17.10 -1.29 14.53
CA ILE A 191 15.99 -0.42 14.88
C ILE A 191 16.55 0.74 15.72
N LYS A 192 16.19 1.98 15.36
CA LYS A 192 16.49 3.17 16.16
C LYS A 192 15.18 3.88 16.50
N PHE A 193 15.10 4.44 17.66
CA PHE A 193 13.97 5.24 18.11
C PHE A 193 14.35 6.71 18.08
N ASP A 194 13.64 7.49 17.29
CA ASP A 194 13.76 8.94 17.18
C ASP A 194 12.40 9.56 17.44
N LEU A 195 12.33 10.50 18.37
CA LEU A 195 11.07 11.08 18.81
C LEU A 195 10.37 11.85 17.69
N GLY A 196 11.10 12.56 16.84
CA GLY A 196 10.55 13.29 15.72
C GLY A 196 9.95 12.34 14.67
N ALA A 197 10.64 11.23 14.36
CA ALA A 197 10.16 10.19 13.49
C ALA A 197 8.89 9.51 14.05
N ILE A 198 8.89 9.21 15.36
CA ILE A 198 7.76 8.58 16.04
C ILE A 198 6.52 9.46 15.98
N ILE A 199 6.64 10.76 16.34
CA ILE A 199 5.49 11.68 16.30
C ILE A 199 4.92 11.77 14.89
N ALA A 200 5.76 11.94 13.87
CA ALA A 200 5.31 12.04 12.48
C ALA A 200 4.56 10.78 12.03
N VAL A 201 5.06 9.59 12.40
CA VAL A 201 4.46 8.31 12.01
C VAL A 201 3.20 8.02 12.83
N VAL A 202 3.15 8.37 14.11
CA VAL A 202 1.94 8.19 14.94
C VAL A 202 0.78 9.00 14.39
N VAL A 203 1.01 10.23 13.91
CA VAL A 203 -0.06 11.04 13.30
C VAL A 203 -0.68 10.32 12.10
N ILE A 204 0.13 9.70 11.23
CA ILE A 204 -0.43 8.98 10.08
C ILE A 204 -1.15 7.69 10.48
N PHE A 205 -0.72 7.02 11.56
CA PHE A 205 -1.45 5.88 12.12
C PHE A 205 -2.83 6.29 12.68
N LEU A 206 -2.97 7.49 13.25
CA LEU A 206 -4.27 8.03 13.65
C LEU A 206 -5.18 8.27 12.44
N VAL A 207 -4.62 8.78 11.34
CA VAL A 207 -5.36 8.96 10.08
C VAL A 207 -5.79 7.62 9.48
N SER A 208 -4.89 6.62 9.47
CA SER A 208 -5.20 5.25 9.02
C SER A 208 -6.31 4.61 9.83
N ALA A 209 -6.28 4.78 11.14
CA ALA A 209 -7.35 4.28 12.02
C ALA A 209 -8.71 4.96 11.73
N ALA A 210 -8.71 6.26 11.42
CA ALA A 210 -9.93 6.98 11.02
C ALA A 210 -10.44 6.51 9.65
N GLU A 211 -9.55 6.25 8.68
CA GLU A 211 -9.86 5.67 7.38
C GLU A 211 -10.52 4.30 7.53
N THR A 212 -9.90 3.39 8.29
CA THR A 212 -10.42 2.04 8.54
C THR A 212 -11.82 2.05 9.16
N ILE A 213 -12.10 2.99 10.08
CA ILE A 213 -13.44 3.14 10.66
C ILE A 213 -14.41 3.67 9.60
N GLY A 214 -13.99 4.62 8.75
CA GLY A 214 -14.80 5.13 7.67
C GLY A 214 -15.20 4.06 6.66
N ASP A 215 -14.27 3.23 6.25
CA ASP A 215 -14.47 2.15 5.28
C ASP A 215 -15.35 1.01 5.81
N THR A 216 -15.38 0.82 7.13
CA THR A 216 -16.17 -0.25 7.78
C THR A 216 -17.54 0.19 8.24
N GLN A 217 -17.87 1.48 8.16
CA GLN A 217 -19.22 1.94 8.46
C GLN A 217 -20.16 1.62 7.29
N PRO A 218 -21.29 0.93 7.54
CA PRO A 218 -22.31 0.78 6.51
C PRO A 218 -22.86 2.16 6.15
N LEU A 219 -22.85 2.46 4.86
CA LEU A 219 -23.51 3.64 4.28
C LEU A 219 -25.03 3.58 4.48
#